data_f59a78561539c88610f20d8b67051e0a
#
_entry.id   f59a78561539c88610f20d8b67051e0a
#
_cell.length_a   1.000
_cell.length_b   1.000
_cell.length_c   1.000
_cell.angle_alpha   90.00
_cell.angle_beta   90.00
_cell.angle_gamma   90.00
#
_symmetry.space_group_name_H-M   'P 1'
#
loop_
_entity.id
_entity.type
_entity.pdbx_description
1 polymer ?
#
loop_
_entity_poly.entity_id
_entity_poly.type
_entity_poly.pdbx_seq_one_letter_code
_entity_poly.pdbx_strand_id
1 'polypeptide(L)'
;EAKVQALSEIFERYAKIAIIKEGYALPQFPDEVVKSFPKVYKDVQKLRDLGYIIEVLDASLGGIFPVTAISLINTKNNTLFVSFGAHPILEVSLERTMTELMQGRDLTNLDAFEIPTFDMSLVADSFNLEAHFIDSNGKLGFPFLSTKKSFEYAPWKYEGNGSDDEYAFLLDILKSQNREMYVREYTYLDFYSCQMIVPNFSEVYPLDDMVYNNKNNGKLIRDMVLNFEKYDVNDIL
;
A
#
# COMPACT_ATOMS: atom_id res chain seq x y z
N GLU A 1 6.58 -19.81 -9.73
CA GLU A 1 5.50 -18.80 -9.70
C GLU A 1 4.74 -18.77 -8.37
N ALA A 2 4.11 -19.86 -7.90
CA ALA A 2 3.33 -19.87 -6.65
C ALA A 2 4.11 -19.34 -5.43
N LYS A 3 5.38 -19.71 -5.31
CA LYS A 3 6.26 -19.22 -4.24
C LYS A 3 6.59 -17.73 -4.39
N VAL A 4 6.81 -17.27 -5.63
CA VAL A 4 7.02 -15.84 -5.92
C VAL A 4 5.80 -15.04 -5.53
N GLN A 5 4.60 -15.50 -5.91
CA GLN A 5 3.34 -14.86 -5.55
C GLN A 5 3.15 -14.77 -4.04
N ALA A 6 3.29 -15.90 -3.34
CA ALA A 6 3.07 -15.95 -1.88
C ALA A 6 4.03 -15.03 -1.11
N LEU A 7 5.30 -15.00 -1.51
CA LEU A 7 6.30 -14.16 -0.83
C LEU A 7 6.16 -12.69 -1.19
N SER A 8 5.80 -12.37 -2.44
CA SER A 8 5.47 -11.01 -2.85
C SER A 8 4.31 -10.44 -2.04
N GLU A 9 3.24 -11.22 -1.84
CA GLU A 9 2.09 -10.84 -1.03
C GLU A 9 2.47 -10.57 0.45
N ILE A 10 3.37 -11.36 1.00
CA ILE A 10 3.89 -11.12 2.36
C ILE A 10 4.61 -9.76 2.42
N PHE A 11 5.48 -9.46 1.46
CA PHE A 11 6.18 -8.18 1.43
C PHE A 11 5.25 -6.98 1.18
N GLU A 12 4.25 -7.16 0.33
CA GLU A 12 3.23 -6.15 0.09
C GLU A 12 2.49 -5.78 1.39
N ARG A 13 1.97 -6.78 2.08
CA ARG A 13 1.25 -6.58 3.35
C ARG A 13 2.15 -5.98 4.43
N TYR A 14 3.37 -6.46 4.56
CA TYR A 14 4.33 -5.92 5.50
C TYR A 14 4.63 -4.45 5.23
N ALA A 15 4.96 -4.10 3.98
CA ALA A 15 5.25 -2.73 3.59
C ALA A 15 4.02 -1.81 3.79
N LYS A 16 2.83 -2.24 3.36
CA LYS A 16 1.57 -1.52 3.57
C LYS A 16 1.34 -1.21 5.05
N ILE A 17 1.44 -2.22 5.91
CA ILE A 17 1.24 -2.07 7.35
C ILE A 17 2.27 -1.11 7.94
N ALA A 18 3.55 -1.26 7.60
CA ALA A 18 4.61 -0.38 8.08
C ALA A 18 4.38 1.07 7.66
N ILE A 19 4.01 1.30 6.38
CA ILE A 19 3.74 2.63 5.83
C ILE A 19 2.59 3.31 6.57
N ILE A 20 1.48 2.61 6.77
CA ILE A 20 0.29 3.17 7.43
C ILE A 20 0.56 3.38 8.92
N LYS A 21 1.15 2.39 9.59
CA LYS A 21 1.44 2.44 11.04
C LYS A 21 2.39 3.58 11.41
N GLU A 22 3.45 3.75 10.63
CA GLU A 22 4.48 4.77 10.90
C GLU A 22 4.14 6.14 10.30
N GLY A 23 3.11 6.20 9.45
CA GLY A 23 2.71 7.43 8.77
C GLY A 23 3.75 7.90 7.75
N TYR A 24 4.34 6.99 6.98
CA TYR A 24 5.34 7.35 5.99
C TYR A 24 4.74 8.06 4.78
N ALA A 25 5.37 9.17 4.38
CA ALA A 25 5.11 9.87 3.14
C ALA A 25 6.01 9.31 2.05
N LEU A 26 5.43 8.67 1.05
CA LEU A 26 6.15 7.95 0.00
C LEU A 26 6.62 8.89 -1.12
N PRO A 27 7.82 8.68 -1.69
CA PRO A 27 8.27 9.39 -2.86
C PRO A 27 7.47 8.96 -4.10
N GLN A 28 7.31 9.87 -5.06
CA GLN A 28 6.63 9.58 -6.32
C GLN A 28 7.61 9.01 -7.35
N PHE A 29 7.12 8.10 -8.18
CA PHE A 29 7.81 7.73 -9.41
C PHE A 29 7.83 8.94 -10.35
N PRO A 30 8.99 9.27 -10.96
CA PRO A 30 9.05 10.25 -12.01
C PRO A 30 8.12 9.87 -13.19
N ASP A 31 7.43 10.84 -13.77
CA ASP A 31 6.50 10.58 -14.88
C ASP A 31 7.16 9.89 -16.09
N GLU A 32 8.43 10.18 -16.37
CA GLU A 32 9.19 9.50 -17.42
C GLU A 32 9.40 8.02 -17.14
N VAL A 33 9.51 7.62 -15.87
CA VAL A 33 9.59 6.19 -15.51
C VAL A 33 8.24 5.52 -15.70
N VAL A 34 7.14 6.15 -15.26
CA VAL A 34 5.79 5.60 -15.45
C VAL A 34 5.46 5.47 -16.95
N LYS A 35 5.88 6.45 -17.77
CA LYS A 35 5.71 6.41 -19.24
C LYS A 35 6.43 5.25 -19.91
N SER A 36 7.50 4.74 -19.32
CA SER A 36 8.20 3.55 -19.85
C SER A 36 7.37 2.27 -19.75
N PHE A 37 6.27 2.28 -18.99
CA PHE A 37 5.30 1.19 -18.84
C PHE A 37 3.95 1.60 -19.49
N PRO A 38 3.78 1.43 -20.82
CA PRO A 38 2.68 2.04 -21.57
C PRO A 38 1.28 1.64 -21.11
N LYS A 39 1.12 0.41 -20.61
CA LYS A 39 -0.17 -0.11 -20.12
C LYS A 39 -0.56 0.62 -18.82
N VAL A 40 0.33 0.66 -17.84
CA VAL A 40 0.13 1.36 -16.57
C VAL A 40 -0.10 2.85 -16.83
N TYR A 41 0.74 3.47 -17.65
CA TYR A 41 0.62 4.90 -17.99
C TYR A 41 -0.73 5.23 -18.62
N LYS A 42 -1.21 4.40 -19.54
CA LYS A 42 -2.53 4.57 -20.16
C LYS A 42 -3.66 4.55 -19.14
N ASP A 43 -3.61 3.64 -18.18
CA ASP A 43 -4.65 3.53 -17.15
C ASP A 43 -4.57 4.69 -16.14
N VAL A 44 -3.37 5.11 -15.77
CA VAL A 44 -3.16 6.35 -14.98
C VAL A 44 -3.74 7.57 -15.69
N GLN A 45 -3.47 7.75 -16.99
CA GLN A 45 -4.00 8.89 -17.74
C GLN A 45 -5.54 8.85 -17.83
N LYS A 46 -6.12 7.69 -18.03
CA LYS A 46 -7.58 7.52 -18.03
C LYS A 46 -8.23 8.02 -16.74
N LEU A 47 -7.64 7.70 -15.60
CA LEU A 47 -8.15 8.17 -14.31
C LEU A 47 -7.94 9.67 -14.12
N ARG A 48 -6.81 10.21 -14.57
CA ARG A 48 -6.53 11.66 -14.58
C ARG A 48 -7.51 12.44 -15.47
N ASP A 49 -7.84 11.89 -16.64
CA ASP A 49 -8.82 12.46 -17.57
C ASP A 49 -10.25 12.50 -16.99
N LEU A 50 -10.57 11.60 -16.08
CA LEU A 50 -11.81 11.59 -15.30
C LEU A 50 -11.82 12.61 -14.15
N GLY A 51 -10.71 13.31 -13.93
CA GLY A 51 -10.56 14.38 -12.92
C GLY A 51 -10.06 13.89 -11.56
N TYR A 52 -9.55 12.67 -11.46
CA TYR A 52 -8.89 12.18 -10.25
C TYR A 52 -7.40 12.58 -10.23
N ILE A 53 -6.85 12.81 -9.04
CA ILE A 53 -5.41 12.94 -8.85
C ILE A 53 -4.86 11.53 -8.62
N ILE A 54 -3.91 11.13 -9.46
CA ILE A 54 -3.27 9.81 -9.39
C ILE A 54 -1.79 10.02 -9.16
N GLU A 55 -1.28 9.45 -8.08
CA GLU A 55 0.14 9.41 -7.77
C GLU A 55 0.64 7.96 -7.78
N VAL A 56 1.70 7.69 -8.52
CA VAL A 56 2.40 6.41 -8.53
C VAL A 56 3.56 6.54 -7.56
N LEU A 57 3.61 5.70 -6.55
CA LEU A 57 4.44 5.87 -5.36
C LEU A 57 5.40 4.70 -5.19
N ASP A 58 6.63 5.01 -4.82
CA ASP A 58 7.64 4.03 -4.41
C ASP A 58 7.39 3.63 -2.95
N ALA A 59 6.84 2.43 -2.78
CA ALA A 59 6.52 1.84 -1.48
C ALA A 59 7.59 0.83 -1.02
N SER A 60 8.78 0.90 -1.62
CA SER A 60 9.87 -0.06 -1.38
C SER A 60 10.55 0.09 -0.02
N LEU A 61 10.20 1.11 0.77
CA LEU A 61 10.87 1.47 2.02
C LEU A 61 12.37 1.70 1.84
N GLY A 62 12.73 2.50 0.83
CA GLY A 62 14.12 2.81 0.50
C GLY A 62 14.83 1.72 -0.31
N GLY A 63 14.09 1.03 -1.17
CA GLY A 63 14.61 -0.01 -2.06
C GLY A 63 14.75 -1.40 -1.44
N ILE A 64 14.21 -1.60 -0.24
CA ILE A 64 14.33 -2.89 0.46
C ILE A 64 13.34 -3.91 -0.09
N PHE A 65 12.07 -3.52 -0.25
CA PHE A 65 10.99 -4.42 -0.69
C PHE A 65 10.53 -4.10 -2.10
N PRO A 66 10.18 -5.10 -2.93
CA PRO A 66 9.72 -4.88 -4.29
C PRO A 66 8.22 -4.50 -4.32
N VAL A 67 7.88 -3.37 -3.70
CA VAL A 67 6.50 -2.92 -3.49
C VAL A 67 6.30 -1.53 -4.10
N THR A 68 5.20 -1.39 -4.83
CA THR A 68 4.71 -0.11 -5.35
C THR A 68 3.35 0.24 -4.73
N ALA A 69 2.99 1.51 -4.76
CA ALA A 69 1.66 1.95 -4.39
C ALA A 69 1.11 2.94 -5.42
N ILE A 70 -0.22 2.98 -5.54
CA ILE A 70 -0.91 4.00 -6.34
C ILE A 70 -2.00 4.61 -5.48
N SER A 71 -1.97 5.93 -5.34
CA SER A 71 -3.03 6.68 -4.68
C SER A 71 -3.99 7.28 -5.72
N LEU A 72 -5.29 7.20 -5.41
CA LEU A 72 -6.36 7.87 -6.12
C LEU A 72 -7.03 8.85 -5.16
N ILE A 73 -6.94 10.13 -5.47
CA ILE A 73 -7.55 11.20 -4.69
C ILE A 73 -8.75 11.73 -5.46
N ASN A 74 -9.92 11.65 -4.85
CA ASN A 74 -11.14 12.20 -5.39
C ASN A 74 -11.43 13.56 -4.73
N THR A 75 -11.18 14.63 -5.45
CA THR A 75 -11.37 16.01 -4.94
C THR A 75 -12.84 16.41 -4.82
N LYS A 76 -13.78 15.66 -5.42
CA LYS A 76 -15.22 15.96 -5.32
C LYS A 76 -15.79 15.64 -3.94
N ASN A 77 -15.26 14.61 -3.29
CA ASN A 77 -15.73 14.16 -1.99
C ASN A 77 -14.61 14.07 -0.92
N ASN A 78 -13.39 14.52 -1.28
CA ASN A 78 -12.22 14.51 -0.42
C ASN A 78 -11.86 13.11 0.11
N THR A 79 -11.93 12.10 -0.76
CA THR A 79 -11.58 10.73 -0.42
C THR A 79 -10.27 10.32 -1.04
N LEU A 80 -9.58 9.42 -0.37
CA LEU A 80 -8.31 8.86 -0.78
C LEU A 80 -8.39 7.34 -0.76
N PHE A 81 -7.97 6.71 -1.86
CA PHE A 81 -7.69 5.28 -1.93
C PHE A 81 -6.22 5.07 -2.19
N VAL A 82 -5.65 4.06 -1.60
CA VAL A 82 -4.29 3.64 -1.90
C VAL A 82 -4.29 2.13 -2.09
N SER A 83 -3.75 1.67 -3.21
CA SER A 83 -3.49 0.26 -3.45
C SER A 83 -2.01 -0.02 -3.41
N PHE A 84 -1.67 -1.26 -3.13
CA PHE A 84 -0.30 -1.75 -3.12
C PHE A 84 -0.18 -2.94 -4.04
N GLY A 85 1.03 -3.22 -4.49
CA GLY A 85 1.34 -4.39 -5.30
C GLY A 85 2.82 -4.71 -5.19
N ALA A 86 3.16 -5.98 -5.20
CA ALA A 86 4.54 -6.43 -5.07
C ALA A 86 4.91 -7.46 -6.13
N HIS A 87 6.09 -7.28 -6.71
CA HIS A 87 6.74 -8.25 -7.57
C HIS A 87 8.20 -7.87 -7.81
N PRO A 88 9.16 -8.82 -7.97
CA PRO A 88 10.53 -8.50 -8.34
C PRO A 88 10.65 -7.64 -9.60
N ILE A 89 9.85 -7.92 -10.62
CA ILE A 89 9.78 -7.12 -11.85
C ILE A 89 8.91 -5.89 -11.60
N LEU A 90 9.48 -4.70 -11.74
CA LEU A 90 8.81 -3.43 -11.46
C LEU A 90 7.52 -3.24 -12.27
N GLU A 91 7.53 -3.57 -13.56
CA GLU A 91 6.34 -3.48 -14.42
C GLU A 91 5.19 -4.32 -13.88
N VAL A 92 5.47 -5.56 -13.45
CA VAL A 92 4.47 -6.46 -12.88
C VAL A 92 3.95 -5.94 -11.55
N SER A 93 4.81 -5.38 -10.70
CA SER A 93 4.40 -4.74 -9.45
C SER A 93 3.43 -3.58 -9.73
N LEU A 94 3.75 -2.70 -10.67
CA LEU A 94 2.88 -1.58 -11.06
C LEU A 94 1.55 -2.05 -11.66
N GLU A 95 1.55 -3.07 -12.51
CA GLU A 95 0.32 -3.64 -13.09
C GLU A 95 -0.59 -4.23 -12.00
N ARG A 96 -0.01 -4.95 -11.04
CA ARG A 96 -0.75 -5.48 -9.90
C ARG A 96 -1.36 -4.37 -9.06
N THR A 97 -0.56 -3.35 -8.73
CA THR A 97 -1.04 -2.19 -7.97
C THR A 97 -2.21 -1.51 -8.67
N MET A 98 -2.16 -1.34 -10.00
CA MET A 98 -3.27 -0.76 -10.77
C MET A 98 -4.50 -1.67 -10.77
N THR A 99 -4.31 -2.98 -10.86
CA THR A 99 -5.41 -3.96 -10.80
C THR A 99 -6.10 -3.93 -9.43
N GLU A 100 -5.32 -3.92 -8.36
CA GLU A 100 -5.83 -3.82 -6.98
C GLU A 100 -6.57 -2.49 -6.76
N LEU A 101 -6.06 -1.38 -7.30
CA LEU A 101 -6.74 -0.08 -7.21
C LEU A 101 -8.15 -0.14 -7.78
N MET A 102 -8.35 -0.91 -8.84
CA MET A 102 -9.62 -1.02 -9.54
C MET A 102 -10.46 -2.22 -9.11
N GLN A 103 -9.96 -3.07 -8.22
CA GLN A 103 -10.68 -4.26 -7.76
C GLN A 103 -12.01 -3.88 -7.08
N GLY A 104 -13.11 -4.43 -7.61
CA GLY A 104 -14.44 -4.12 -7.10
C GLY A 104 -14.97 -2.72 -7.44
N ARG A 105 -14.25 -1.95 -8.27
CA ARG A 105 -14.62 -0.58 -8.67
C ARG A 105 -14.87 -0.49 -10.17
N ASP A 106 -15.84 0.35 -10.55
CA ASP A 106 -16.14 0.69 -11.94
C ASP A 106 -15.71 2.15 -12.20
N LEU A 107 -14.97 2.39 -13.28
CA LEU A 107 -14.55 3.73 -13.71
C LEU A 107 -15.70 4.71 -13.89
N THR A 108 -16.89 4.21 -14.22
CA THR A 108 -18.10 5.04 -14.44
C THR A 108 -18.80 5.40 -13.13
N ASN A 109 -18.43 4.78 -12.01
CA ASN A 109 -19.12 4.88 -10.74
C ASN A 109 -18.20 5.08 -9.53
N LEU A 110 -16.99 5.57 -9.75
CA LEU A 110 -16.02 5.80 -8.66
C LEU A 110 -16.53 6.79 -7.61
N ASP A 111 -17.30 7.80 -8.03
CA ASP A 111 -17.86 8.80 -7.13
C ASP A 111 -19.00 8.26 -6.24
N ALA A 112 -19.65 7.18 -6.63
CA ALA A 112 -20.74 6.55 -5.87
C ALA A 112 -20.25 5.43 -4.94
N PHE A 113 -18.95 5.14 -4.93
CA PHE A 113 -18.40 4.13 -4.05
C PHE A 113 -18.52 4.61 -2.59
N GLU A 114 -19.25 3.83 -1.77
CA GLU A 114 -19.36 4.11 -0.34
C GLU A 114 -18.01 3.85 0.34
N ILE A 115 -17.38 4.92 0.77
CA ILE A 115 -16.12 4.87 1.49
C ILE A 115 -16.41 5.13 2.95
N PRO A 116 -15.74 4.44 3.89
CA PRO A 116 -15.77 4.79 5.30
C PRO A 116 -15.47 6.28 5.48
N THR A 117 -16.40 6.99 6.03
CA THR A 117 -16.23 8.43 6.29
C THR A 117 -15.67 8.62 7.67
N PHE A 118 -14.81 9.62 7.87
CA PHE A 118 -14.51 10.06 9.21
C PHE A 118 -15.73 10.78 9.79
N ASP A 119 -16.58 10.00 10.41
CA ASP A 119 -17.53 10.52 11.36
C ASP A 119 -16.78 10.80 12.66
N MET A 120 -16.85 12.02 13.16
CA MET A 120 -16.14 12.42 14.37
C MET A 120 -16.54 11.60 15.59
N SER A 121 -17.78 11.08 15.63
CA SER A 121 -18.25 10.17 16.66
C SER A 121 -17.61 8.77 16.57
N LEU A 122 -17.13 8.40 15.40
CA LEU A 122 -16.54 7.09 15.08
C LEU A 122 -15.02 7.11 14.93
N VAL A 123 -14.36 8.25 15.13
CA VAL A 123 -12.90 8.39 14.94
C VAL A 123 -12.09 7.36 15.73
N ALA A 124 -12.55 7.00 16.92
CA ALA A 124 -11.91 5.98 17.75
C ALA A 124 -12.52 4.59 17.57
N ASP A 125 -13.50 4.45 16.69
CA ASP A 125 -14.13 3.16 16.40
C ASP A 125 -13.17 2.23 15.65
N SER A 126 -13.17 0.95 16.02
CA SER A 126 -12.32 -0.06 15.42
C SER A 126 -12.55 -0.21 13.91
N PHE A 127 -13.79 -0.06 13.45
CA PHE A 127 -14.14 -0.15 12.04
C PHE A 127 -13.47 0.96 11.21
N ASN A 128 -13.47 2.18 11.72
CA ASN A 128 -12.84 3.32 11.05
C ASN A 128 -11.31 3.16 10.96
N LEU A 129 -10.69 2.65 12.02
CA LEU A 129 -9.26 2.35 12.03
C LEU A 129 -8.93 1.14 11.14
N GLU A 130 -9.79 0.13 11.14
CA GLU A 130 -9.68 -1.03 10.27
C GLU A 130 -9.71 -0.63 8.78
N ALA A 131 -10.63 0.26 8.40
CA ALA A 131 -10.68 0.78 7.03
C ALA A 131 -9.36 1.44 6.58
N HIS A 132 -8.67 2.13 7.46
CA HIS A 132 -7.37 2.71 7.13
C HIS A 132 -6.28 1.67 6.94
N PHE A 133 -6.22 0.64 7.78
CA PHE A 133 -5.18 -0.37 7.72
C PHE A 133 -5.46 -1.46 6.69
N ILE A 134 -6.71 -1.87 6.55
CA ILE A 134 -7.10 -2.96 5.66
C ILE A 134 -7.38 -2.44 4.25
N ASP A 135 -8.29 -1.49 4.13
CA ASP A 135 -8.77 -1.01 2.84
C ASP A 135 -7.95 0.16 2.29
N SER A 136 -7.07 0.74 3.12
CA SER A 136 -6.23 1.89 2.76
C SER A 136 -7.02 3.05 2.18
N ASN A 137 -8.21 3.33 2.73
CA ASN A 137 -9.09 4.38 2.26
C ASN A 137 -9.60 5.29 3.39
N GLY A 138 -10.23 6.41 3.05
CA GLY A 138 -10.80 7.33 4.01
C GLY A 138 -11.04 8.72 3.43
N LYS A 139 -11.65 9.63 4.22
CA LYS A 139 -11.89 11.03 3.83
C LYS A 139 -10.71 11.94 4.09
N LEU A 140 -9.81 11.55 4.97
CA LEU A 140 -8.69 12.38 5.34
C LEU A 140 -7.46 12.03 4.53
N GLY A 141 -6.73 13.09 4.18
CA GLY A 141 -5.41 12.92 3.63
C GLY A 141 -4.49 12.29 4.67
N PHE A 142 -3.88 11.24 4.28
CA PHE A 142 -2.82 10.61 5.04
C PHE A 142 -1.49 11.31 4.80
N PRO A 143 -0.43 10.85 5.47
CA PRO A 143 0.94 11.20 5.14
C PRO A 143 1.29 11.05 3.66
N PHE A 144 0.56 10.24 2.89
CA PHE A 144 0.67 10.14 1.43
C PHE A 144 0.61 11.49 0.72
N LEU A 145 -0.15 12.46 1.26
CA LEU A 145 -0.29 13.80 0.70
C LEU A 145 0.82 14.77 1.13
N SER A 146 1.71 14.35 2.04
CA SER A 146 2.78 15.21 2.53
C SER A 146 3.80 15.53 1.43
N THR A 147 4.20 16.79 1.35
CA THR A 147 5.29 17.25 0.47
C THR A 147 6.66 16.80 0.98
N LYS A 148 6.82 16.69 2.31
CA LYS A 148 8.04 16.16 2.92
C LYS A 148 8.00 14.65 2.91
N LYS A 149 8.81 14.03 2.05
CA LYS A 149 8.87 12.58 1.90
C LYS A 149 9.72 11.93 3.00
N SER A 150 9.33 10.72 3.41
CA SER A 150 10.03 9.94 4.44
C SER A 150 11.24 9.20 3.88
N PHE A 151 11.28 8.99 2.57
CA PHE A 151 12.35 8.29 1.85
C PHE A 151 12.72 9.07 0.60
N GLU A 152 13.98 8.92 0.17
CA GLU A 152 14.39 9.29 -1.18
C GLU A 152 13.79 8.28 -2.19
N TYR A 153 13.56 8.73 -3.42
CA TYR A 153 13.15 7.84 -4.50
C TYR A 153 14.28 6.88 -4.85
N ALA A 154 14.12 5.64 -4.50
CA ALA A 154 15.11 4.60 -4.70
C ALA A 154 14.43 3.22 -4.81
N PRO A 155 13.70 2.94 -5.91
CA PRO A 155 13.08 1.64 -6.08
C PRO A 155 14.13 0.55 -6.20
N TRP A 156 13.76 -0.67 -5.85
CA TRP A 156 14.64 -1.83 -5.98
C TRP A 156 15.08 -2.06 -7.42
N LYS A 157 16.16 -2.80 -7.58
CA LYS A 157 16.65 -3.25 -8.89
C LYS A 157 16.60 -4.76 -8.95
N TYR A 158 16.08 -5.28 -10.03
CA TYR A 158 16.03 -6.69 -10.32
C TYR A 158 16.50 -6.96 -11.74
N GLU A 159 17.45 -7.88 -11.87
CA GLU A 159 18.05 -8.29 -13.14
C GLU A 159 18.08 -9.83 -13.17
N GLY A 160 16.93 -10.45 -13.36
CA GLY A 160 16.81 -11.90 -13.44
C GLY A 160 15.93 -12.33 -14.60
N ASN A 161 15.89 -13.62 -14.87
CA ASN A 161 15.11 -14.20 -15.95
C ASN A 161 14.35 -15.45 -15.48
N GLY A 162 13.07 -15.26 -15.20
CA GLY A 162 12.16 -16.34 -14.80
C GLY A 162 11.99 -16.52 -13.29
N SER A 163 11.05 -17.38 -12.96
CA SER A 163 10.53 -17.53 -11.59
C SER A 163 11.55 -18.00 -10.56
N ASP A 164 12.61 -18.71 -10.98
CA ASP A 164 13.64 -19.15 -10.05
C ASP A 164 14.51 -17.99 -9.59
N ASP A 165 14.88 -17.08 -10.52
CA ASP A 165 15.63 -15.88 -10.20
C ASP A 165 14.76 -14.90 -9.37
N GLU A 166 13.48 -14.76 -9.72
CA GLU A 166 12.52 -13.96 -8.96
C GLU A 166 12.42 -14.46 -7.51
N TYR A 167 12.29 -15.77 -7.33
CA TYR A 167 12.21 -16.37 -6.02
C TYR A 167 13.51 -16.22 -5.22
N ALA A 168 14.67 -16.40 -5.89
CA ALA A 168 15.98 -16.19 -5.26
C ALA A 168 16.15 -14.75 -4.78
N PHE A 169 15.75 -13.77 -5.59
CA PHE A 169 15.76 -12.35 -5.22
C PHE A 169 14.93 -12.08 -3.96
N LEU A 170 13.71 -12.60 -3.89
CA LEU A 170 12.84 -12.43 -2.71
C LEU A 170 13.42 -13.12 -1.46
N LEU A 171 14.04 -14.30 -1.62
CA LEU A 171 14.74 -14.98 -0.53
C LEU A 171 15.93 -14.18 -0.01
N ASP A 172 16.67 -13.51 -0.89
CA ASP A 172 17.81 -12.69 -0.48
C ASP A 172 17.36 -11.46 0.33
N ILE A 173 16.18 -10.92 0.04
CA ILE A 173 15.57 -9.89 0.90
C ILE A 173 15.32 -10.45 2.31
N LEU A 174 14.71 -11.63 2.45
CA LEU A 174 14.49 -12.25 3.76
C LEU A 174 15.80 -12.48 4.52
N LYS A 175 16.83 -12.99 3.84
CA LYS A 175 18.16 -13.18 4.43
C LYS A 175 18.76 -11.86 4.91
N SER A 176 18.68 -10.80 4.09
CA SER A 176 19.18 -9.47 4.45
C SER A 176 18.48 -8.89 5.69
N GLN A 177 17.21 -9.23 5.88
CA GLN A 177 16.41 -8.84 7.03
C GLN A 177 16.53 -9.84 8.21
N ASN A 178 17.39 -10.85 8.09
CA ASN A 178 17.58 -11.91 9.08
C ASN A 178 16.26 -12.57 9.50
N ARG A 179 15.43 -12.94 8.50
CA ARG A 179 14.12 -13.55 8.68
C ARG A 179 14.11 -15.01 8.27
N GLU A 180 13.45 -15.82 9.10
CA GLU A 180 13.14 -17.21 8.79
C GLU A 180 11.82 -17.30 8.03
N MET A 181 11.68 -18.33 7.21
CA MET A 181 10.47 -18.62 6.46
C MET A 181 10.10 -20.09 6.58
N TYR A 182 8.82 -20.35 6.78
CA TYR A 182 8.24 -21.69 6.80
C TYR A 182 7.36 -21.85 5.57
N VAL A 183 7.53 -22.97 4.85
CA VAL A 183 6.78 -23.26 3.63
C VAL A 183 6.11 -24.61 3.75
N ARG A 184 4.83 -24.67 3.43
CA ARG A 184 4.10 -25.90 3.21
C ARG A 184 3.62 -25.97 1.76
N GLU A 185 3.96 -27.07 1.09
CA GLU A 185 3.64 -27.30 -0.32
C GLU A 185 2.50 -28.29 -0.44
N TYR A 186 1.66 -28.09 -1.46
CA TYR A 186 0.52 -28.94 -1.77
C TYR A 186 0.48 -29.20 -3.27
N THR A 187 0.13 -30.42 -3.64
CA THR A 187 -0.19 -30.78 -5.02
C THR A 187 -1.55 -31.45 -5.04
N TYR A 188 -2.47 -30.93 -5.83
CA TYR A 188 -3.80 -31.50 -6.01
C TYR A 188 -4.24 -31.33 -7.46
N LEU A 189 -4.66 -32.41 -8.09
CA LEU A 189 -5.07 -32.44 -9.52
C LEU A 189 -4.04 -31.76 -10.46
N ASP A 190 -2.76 -32.06 -10.26
CA ASP A 190 -1.62 -31.49 -10.99
C ASP A 190 -1.42 -29.96 -10.81
N PHE A 191 -2.19 -29.32 -9.94
CA PHE A 191 -1.95 -27.95 -9.50
C PHE A 191 -1.03 -27.92 -8.28
N TYR A 192 0.01 -27.10 -8.39
CA TYR A 192 0.90 -26.81 -7.27
C TYR A 192 0.44 -25.56 -6.54
N SER A 193 0.39 -25.60 -5.24
CA SER A 193 0.18 -24.47 -4.36
C SER A 193 1.10 -24.51 -3.15
N CYS A 194 1.32 -23.38 -2.53
CA CYS A 194 2.11 -23.28 -1.31
C CYS A 194 1.49 -22.29 -0.33
N GLN A 195 1.75 -22.55 0.94
CA GLN A 195 1.47 -21.61 2.03
C GLN A 195 2.80 -21.21 2.65
N MET A 196 2.99 -19.94 2.89
CA MET A 196 4.20 -19.38 3.47
C MET A 196 3.89 -18.60 4.73
N ILE A 197 4.79 -18.71 5.72
CA ILE A 197 4.78 -17.92 6.94
C ILE A 197 6.17 -17.35 7.16
N VAL A 198 6.25 -16.05 7.32
CA VAL A 198 7.45 -15.32 7.74
C VAL A 198 7.11 -14.62 9.05
N PRO A 199 7.55 -15.14 10.20
CA PRO A 199 7.22 -14.55 11.49
C PRO A 199 7.55 -13.05 11.56
N ASN A 200 6.63 -12.27 12.09
CA ASN A 200 6.65 -10.80 12.16
C ASN A 200 6.57 -10.06 10.80
N PHE A 201 6.32 -10.78 9.68
CA PHE A 201 6.07 -10.20 8.37
C PHE A 201 4.72 -10.61 7.79
N SER A 202 4.32 -11.86 8.01
CA SER A 202 3.12 -12.44 7.41
C SER A 202 1.89 -12.37 8.31
N GLU A 203 2.01 -11.82 9.50
CA GLU A 203 0.88 -11.66 10.40
C GLU A 203 -0.14 -10.70 9.78
N VAL A 204 -1.39 -11.16 9.79
CA VAL A 204 -2.54 -10.35 9.42
C VAL A 204 -3.06 -9.71 10.69
N TYR A 205 -2.68 -8.47 10.92
CA TYR A 205 -3.20 -7.58 11.94
C TYR A 205 -3.18 -8.08 13.40
N PRO A 206 -2.25 -7.65 14.20
CA PRO A 206 -2.52 -7.38 15.60
C PRO A 206 -3.33 -6.07 15.68
N LEU A 207 -4.64 -6.13 15.43
CA LEU A 207 -5.53 -4.96 15.42
C LEU A 207 -5.38 -4.09 16.67
N ASP A 208 -5.27 -4.72 17.83
CA ASP A 208 -5.12 -4.00 19.10
C ASP A 208 -3.83 -3.16 19.15
N ASP A 209 -2.70 -3.74 18.71
CA ASP A 209 -1.43 -3.01 18.68
C ASP A 209 -1.46 -1.89 17.62
N MET A 210 -2.07 -2.14 16.48
CA MET A 210 -2.20 -1.15 15.41
C MET A 210 -3.12 0.01 15.82
N VAL A 211 -4.24 -0.27 16.47
CA VAL A 211 -5.19 0.74 16.94
C VAL A 211 -4.55 1.67 17.98
N TYR A 212 -3.82 1.11 18.94
CA TYR A 212 -3.29 1.89 20.06
C TYR A 212 -1.89 2.45 19.84
N ASN A 213 -1.06 1.81 19.02
CA ASN A 213 0.35 2.14 18.84
C ASN A 213 0.73 2.66 17.46
N ASN A 214 -0.25 2.99 16.58
CA ASN A 214 0.05 3.57 15.29
C ASN A 214 0.34 5.08 15.38
N LYS A 215 1.14 5.59 14.42
CA LYS A 215 1.47 7.01 14.28
C LYS A 215 0.64 7.72 13.22
N ASN A 216 -0.34 7.03 12.62
CA ASN A 216 -1.14 7.61 11.58
C ASN A 216 -2.17 8.61 12.12
N ASN A 217 -2.82 9.31 11.20
CA ASN A 217 -3.77 10.36 11.51
C ASN A 217 -5.00 9.92 12.33
N GLY A 218 -5.35 8.64 12.34
CA GLY A 218 -6.47 8.15 13.17
C GLY A 218 -6.28 8.43 14.65
N LYS A 219 -5.07 8.19 15.18
CA LYS A 219 -4.74 8.52 16.56
C LYS A 219 -4.67 10.04 16.79
N LEU A 220 -4.02 10.75 15.87
CA LEU A 220 -3.93 12.21 15.92
C LEU A 220 -5.32 12.84 15.93
N ILE A 221 -6.21 12.41 15.05
CA ILE A 221 -7.58 12.91 14.96
C ILE A 221 -8.36 12.60 16.22
N ARG A 222 -8.22 11.41 16.77
CA ARG A 222 -8.83 11.06 18.07
C ARG A 222 -8.38 12.02 19.17
N ASP A 223 -7.08 12.24 19.27
CA ASP A 223 -6.51 13.13 20.28
C ASP A 223 -6.98 14.58 20.06
N MET A 224 -7.14 15.00 18.82
CA MET A 224 -7.69 16.31 18.45
C MET A 224 -9.17 16.45 18.81
N VAL A 225 -9.99 15.43 18.56
CA VAL A 225 -11.42 15.41 18.94
C VAL A 225 -11.57 15.48 20.45
N LEU A 226 -10.77 14.72 21.19
CA LEU A 226 -10.81 14.67 22.64
C LEU A 226 -10.21 15.94 23.31
N ASN A 227 -9.39 16.68 22.59
CA ASN A 227 -8.68 17.86 23.09
C ASN A 227 -8.82 19.06 22.15
N PHE A 228 -9.94 19.21 21.50
CA PHE A 228 -10.23 20.17 20.43
C PHE A 228 -9.75 21.61 20.74
N GLU A 229 -9.84 22.04 22.01
CA GLU A 229 -9.40 23.38 22.44
C GLU A 229 -7.88 23.59 22.48
N LYS A 230 -7.08 22.53 22.27
CA LYS A 230 -5.61 22.56 22.39
C LYS A 230 -4.85 22.56 21.08
N TYR A 231 -5.52 22.32 19.96
CA TYR A 231 -4.87 22.21 18.65
C TYR A 231 -5.18 23.41 17.77
N ASP A 232 -4.14 24.02 17.21
CA ASP A 232 -4.28 24.99 16.14
C ASP A 232 -4.50 24.26 14.81
N VAL A 233 -5.39 24.78 13.96
CA VAL A 233 -5.67 24.26 12.61
C VAL A 233 -4.39 24.19 11.75
N ASN A 234 -3.42 25.05 12.04
CA ASN A 234 -2.13 25.08 11.35
C ASN A 234 -1.18 23.94 11.75
N ASP A 235 -1.45 23.23 12.84
CA ASP A 235 -0.66 22.06 13.23
C ASP A 235 -1.07 20.78 12.46
N ILE A 236 -2.12 20.88 11.65
CA ILE A 236 -2.75 19.73 10.95
C ILE A 236 -2.38 19.69 9.46
N LEU A 237 -1.99 20.80 8.91
CA LEU A 237 -1.59 20.96 7.52
C LEU A 237 -0.07 21.05 7.40
#